data_93cc32474fef2546747ece61840d74f3
#
_entry.id   93cc32474fef2546747ece61840d74f3
#
_cell.length_a   1.000
_cell.length_b   1.000
_cell.length_c   1.000
_cell.angle_alpha   90.00
_cell.angle_beta   90.00
_cell.angle_gamma   90.00
#
_symmetry.space_group_name_H-M   'P 1'
#
loop_
_entity.id
_entity.type
_entity.pdbx_description
1 polymer ?
#
loop_
_entity_poly.entity_id
_entity_poly.type
_entity_poly.pdbx_seq_one_letter_code
_entity_poly.pdbx_strand_id
1 'polypeptide(L)'
;MLLILFLINRFFVRQKTKTMKFNPADNIQDLQFFGEFGGVNPSISDSSTYTFISAKTMLDTFEGNTDGCHLYARHTTPSNLYLGAALAAMEGTETANVAASGMGAITPVLLQLVGAREHIVSSRTIYGGTYAFLKNFTPRLGITTTFVDITKLEVVEAAITAKTKVLYCESVSNPLLEVADIKGLAILAKKYCLKLVVDNTFSPLLISPAKLGADIVCHSLTKFINGSSDTVGGVVCGTIEFINDLRSVHDGASMLLGATLDSLRASSILKNMRTLHIRMKQHSLNASFLANKFEADGLKTVYPGLQSHPSHELFTSMMNTEYGFGGILTIDAGSLEKANELMELMQQKNIGYLAVSLGFYKTLFSAPGSSTSSEISEDEQKEMGLSDGLIRFSIGLDNDISRTYELMKWCLKEVGILQGDRNN
;
A
#
# COMPACT_ATOMS: atom_id res chain seq x y z
N MET A 1 -19.69 1.78 35.96
CA MET A 1 -18.36 2.03 35.33
C MET A 1 -17.58 0.77 35.01
N LEU A 2 -17.70 -0.31 35.79
CA LEU A 2 -17.04 -1.60 35.43
C LEU A 2 -17.66 -2.34 34.21
N LEU A 3 -18.90 -2.07 33.84
CA LEU A 3 -19.58 -2.78 32.73
C LEU A 3 -19.14 -2.35 31.36
N ILE A 4 -18.61 -1.13 31.21
CA ILE A 4 -18.15 -0.59 29.88
C ILE A 4 -16.78 -1.14 29.53
N LEU A 5 -15.89 -1.36 30.49
CA LEU A 5 -14.56 -1.94 30.30
C LEU A 5 -14.61 -3.42 29.85
N PHE A 6 -15.65 -4.16 30.28
CA PHE A 6 -15.86 -5.57 29.88
C PHE A 6 -16.33 -5.73 28.43
N LEU A 7 -16.88 -4.70 27.83
CA LEU A 7 -17.41 -4.74 26.46
C LEU A 7 -16.32 -4.58 25.40
N ILE A 8 -15.26 -3.81 25.66
CA ILE A 8 -14.22 -3.56 24.67
C ILE A 8 -13.41 -4.84 24.37
N ASN A 9 -13.08 -5.66 25.36
CA ASN A 9 -12.33 -6.90 25.16
C ASN A 9 -13.16 -8.07 24.60
N ARG A 10 -14.48 -8.06 24.71
CA ARG A 10 -15.34 -9.13 24.13
C ARG A 10 -15.64 -8.94 22.64
N PHE A 11 -15.44 -7.76 22.07
CA PHE A 11 -15.76 -7.49 20.65
C PHE A 11 -14.72 -8.02 19.64
N PHE A 12 -13.54 -8.42 20.09
CA PHE A 12 -12.58 -9.13 19.26
C PHE A 12 -12.73 -10.66 19.24
N VAL A 13 -13.69 -11.22 20.00
CA VAL A 13 -14.00 -12.64 19.92
C VAL A 13 -14.82 -12.90 18.66
N ARG A 14 -14.11 -13.18 17.58
CA ARG A 14 -14.65 -13.78 16.36
C ARG A 14 -15.47 -15.01 16.76
N GLN A 15 -16.81 -14.94 16.75
CA GLN A 15 -17.62 -16.17 16.72
C GLN A 15 -17.11 -16.98 15.51
N LYS A 16 -16.52 -18.14 15.77
CA LYS A 16 -16.19 -19.13 14.72
C LYS A 16 -17.50 -19.67 14.14
N THR A 17 -18.16 -18.86 13.32
CA THR A 17 -19.16 -19.37 12.38
C THR A 17 -18.41 -20.07 11.26
N LYS A 18 -18.98 -21.19 10.76
CA LYS A 18 -18.50 -22.06 9.68
C LYS A 18 -17.51 -21.36 8.74
N THR A 19 -16.48 -22.09 8.31
CA THR A 19 -15.42 -21.71 7.38
C THR A 19 -15.92 -20.86 6.19
N MET A 20 -16.20 -19.60 6.42
CA MET A 20 -16.42 -18.65 5.34
C MET A 20 -15.08 -18.34 4.70
N LYS A 21 -15.06 -18.31 3.36
CA LYS A 21 -13.89 -17.90 2.59
C LYS A 21 -13.50 -16.47 3.04
N PHE A 22 -12.20 -16.22 3.24
CA PHE A 22 -11.70 -14.91 3.57
C PHE A 22 -12.12 -13.90 2.48
N ASN A 23 -12.79 -12.81 2.88
CA ASN A 23 -13.09 -11.66 2.05
C ASN A 23 -12.69 -10.38 2.81
N PRO A 24 -11.77 -9.58 2.29
CA PRO A 24 -11.25 -8.40 3.00
C PRO A 24 -12.32 -7.34 3.28
N ALA A 25 -13.29 -7.11 2.39
CA ALA A 25 -14.34 -6.12 2.61
C ALA A 25 -15.39 -6.60 3.61
N ASP A 26 -15.79 -7.87 3.54
CA ASP A 26 -16.72 -8.45 4.52
C ASP A 26 -16.12 -8.38 5.93
N ASN A 27 -14.83 -8.66 6.07
CA ASN A 27 -14.15 -8.57 7.36
C ASN A 27 -14.13 -7.13 7.92
N ILE A 28 -14.03 -6.10 7.07
CA ILE A 28 -14.17 -4.69 7.50
C ILE A 28 -15.62 -4.42 7.94
N GLN A 29 -16.60 -4.90 7.16
CA GLN A 29 -18.02 -4.66 7.41
C GLN A 29 -18.53 -5.36 8.67
N ASP A 30 -17.99 -6.52 9.00
CA ASP A 30 -18.33 -7.29 10.20
C ASP A 30 -17.86 -6.64 11.49
N LEU A 31 -16.96 -5.65 11.42
CA LEU A 31 -16.53 -4.91 12.58
C LEU A 31 -17.61 -3.93 13.05
N GLN A 32 -17.98 -4.05 14.32
CA GLN A 32 -18.90 -3.13 14.97
C GLN A 32 -18.15 -2.33 16.03
N PHE A 33 -18.15 -1.03 15.87
CA PHE A 33 -17.61 -0.11 16.85
C PHE A 33 -18.77 0.64 17.52
N PHE A 34 -18.76 0.67 18.84
CA PHE A 34 -19.75 1.41 19.61
C PHE A 34 -19.11 2.70 20.09
N GLY A 35 -19.59 3.81 19.60
CA GLY A 35 -19.18 5.12 20.05
C GLY A 35 -19.62 5.41 21.47
N GLU A 36 -18.99 6.38 22.11
CA GLU A 36 -19.39 6.87 23.40
C GLU A 36 -20.87 7.32 23.36
N PHE A 37 -21.61 7.06 24.42
CA PHE A 37 -23.06 7.31 24.50
C PHE A 37 -23.92 6.62 23.42
N GLY A 38 -23.46 5.51 22.87
CA GLY A 38 -24.21 4.74 21.87
C GLY A 38 -24.12 5.27 20.44
N GLY A 39 -23.16 6.13 20.15
CA GLY A 39 -22.91 6.62 18.77
C GLY A 39 -22.51 5.48 17.82
N VAL A 40 -23.04 5.46 16.59
CA VAL A 40 -22.69 4.47 15.55
C VAL A 40 -21.27 4.67 14.97
N ASN A 41 -20.67 5.83 15.20
CA ASN A 41 -19.26 6.06 14.91
C ASN A 41 -18.44 5.97 16.19
N PRO A 42 -17.21 5.42 16.15
CA PRO A 42 -16.29 5.51 17.24
C PRO A 42 -16.01 6.97 17.61
N SER A 43 -15.88 7.24 18.90
CA SER A 43 -15.51 8.58 19.38
C SER A 43 -14.08 8.93 18.97
N ILE A 44 -13.84 10.21 18.66
CA ILE A 44 -12.50 10.70 18.38
C ILE A 44 -11.85 11.08 19.70
N SER A 45 -10.80 10.36 20.08
CA SER A 45 -10.02 10.68 21.28
C SER A 45 -8.81 11.53 20.88
N ASP A 46 -8.98 12.84 20.92
CA ASP A 46 -7.95 13.83 20.56
C ASP A 46 -7.22 14.31 21.82
N SER A 47 -6.52 13.40 22.50
CA SER A 47 -5.75 13.68 23.70
C SER A 47 -4.30 13.20 23.52
N SER A 48 -3.34 14.07 23.86
CA SER A 48 -1.92 13.72 23.83
C SER A 48 -1.48 12.86 25.01
N THR A 49 -2.16 12.95 26.14
CA THR A 49 -1.86 12.22 27.38
C THR A 49 -3.14 11.71 28.05
N TYR A 50 -2.99 10.78 28.95
CA TYR A 50 -4.10 10.09 29.62
C TYR A 50 -3.87 10.07 31.12
N THR A 51 -4.96 9.99 31.89
CA THR A 51 -4.94 9.90 33.35
C THR A 51 -5.06 8.46 33.82
N PHE A 52 -4.50 8.16 34.99
CA PHE A 52 -4.53 6.83 35.58
C PHE A 52 -5.28 6.89 36.93
N ILE A 53 -6.00 5.82 37.28
CA ILE A 53 -6.74 5.71 38.54
C ILE A 53 -5.78 5.70 39.73
N SER A 54 -4.59 5.12 39.56
CA SER A 54 -3.57 5.03 40.60
C SER A 54 -2.16 5.02 40.02
N ALA A 55 -1.15 5.34 40.83
CA ALA A 55 0.25 5.21 40.45
C ALA A 55 0.62 3.76 40.03
N LYS A 56 0.00 2.76 40.69
CA LYS A 56 0.18 1.35 40.31
C LYS A 56 -0.36 1.07 38.91
N THR A 57 -1.58 1.54 38.57
CA THR A 57 -2.13 1.38 37.22
C THR A 57 -1.24 2.02 36.17
N MET A 58 -0.62 3.17 36.48
CA MET A 58 0.34 3.81 35.58
C MET A 58 1.55 2.91 35.32
N LEU A 59 2.17 2.35 36.35
CA LEU A 59 3.30 1.42 36.20
C LEU A 59 2.90 0.18 35.38
N ASP A 60 1.80 -0.47 35.77
CA ASP A 60 1.29 -1.67 35.09
C ASP A 60 1.03 -1.37 33.59
N THR A 61 0.59 -0.14 33.25
CA THR A 61 0.38 0.26 31.85
C THR A 61 1.71 0.43 31.08
N PHE A 62 2.74 1.00 31.71
CA PHE A 62 4.08 1.08 31.11
C PHE A 62 4.70 -0.29 30.84
N GLU A 63 4.39 -1.28 31.66
CA GLU A 63 4.82 -2.67 31.53
C GLU A 63 3.94 -3.51 30.58
N GLY A 64 2.88 -2.92 30.00
CA GLY A 64 1.95 -3.63 29.12
C GLY A 64 0.97 -4.56 29.83
N ASN A 65 0.84 -4.44 31.15
CA ASN A 65 0.03 -5.32 32.01
C ASN A 65 -1.42 -4.84 32.22
N THR A 66 -1.88 -3.85 31.45
CA THR A 66 -3.24 -3.31 31.55
C THR A 66 -3.95 -3.27 30.22
N ASP A 67 -5.21 -3.72 30.19
CA ASP A 67 -6.08 -3.61 29.03
C ASP A 67 -6.90 -2.31 29.07
N GLY A 68 -7.10 -1.68 27.91
CA GLY A 68 -7.95 -0.50 27.76
C GLY A 68 -7.38 0.79 28.35
N CYS A 69 -6.13 0.78 28.82
CA CYS A 69 -5.39 1.96 29.22
C CYS A 69 -4.49 2.47 28.10
N HIS A 70 -4.30 3.79 28.06
CA HIS A 70 -3.39 4.44 27.11
C HIS A 70 -2.31 5.20 27.87
N LEU A 71 -1.09 5.21 27.34
CA LEU A 71 0.05 5.93 27.92
C LEU A 71 0.09 7.37 27.42
N TYR A 72 0.22 7.49 26.12
CA TYR A 72 0.52 8.73 25.44
C TYR A 72 0.21 8.59 23.94
N ALA A 73 -0.24 9.65 23.28
CA ALA A 73 -0.69 9.57 21.88
C ALA A 73 0.39 9.08 20.90
N ARG A 74 1.68 9.33 21.19
CA ARG A 74 2.78 8.80 20.36
C ARG A 74 2.84 7.27 20.39
N HIS A 75 2.43 6.63 21.49
CA HIS A 75 2.32 5.18 21.58
C HIS A 75 1.10 4.70 20.79
N THR A 76 -0.09 5.15 21.17
CA THR A 76 -1.35 4.90 20.43
C THR A 76 -2.50 5.72 21.04
N THR A 77 -3.58 5.91 20.26
CA THR A 77 -4.84 6.49 20.72
C THR A 77 -5.99 5.52 20.46
N PRO A 78 -7.14 5.64 21.12
CA PRO A 78 -8.34 4.86 20.77
C PRO A 78 -8.70 4.95 19.29
N SER A 79 -8.61 6.14 18.69
CA SER A 79 -8.90 6.34 17.26
C SER A 79 -7.95 5.57 16.35
N ASN A 80 -6.67 5.47 16.72
CA ASN A 80 -5.67 4.67 16.00
C ASN A 80 -5.95 3.17 16.12
N LEU A 81 -6.45 2.71 17.27
CA LEU A 81 -6.82 1.31 17.45
C LEU A 81 -8.03 0.92 16.60
N TYR A 82 -9.06 1.78 16.47
CA TYR A 82 -10.19 1.52 15.59
C TYR A 82 -9.77 1.39 14.12
N LEU A 83 -8.93 2.32 13.65
CA LEU A 83 -8.39 2.25 12.28
C LEU A 83 -7.50 1.02 12.11
N GLY A 84 -6.61 0.74 13.06
CA GLY A 84 -5.74 -0.43 13.05
C GLY A 84 -6.52 -1.75 13.00
N ALA A 85 -7.61 -1.87 13.77
CA ALA A 85 -8.48 -3.04 13.74
C ALA A 85 -9.14 -3.26 12.36
N ALA A 86 -9.61 -2.18 11.72
CA ALA A 86 -10.19 -2.27 10.37
C ALA A 86 -9.16 -2.70 9.33
N LEU A 87 -7.93 -2.19 9.41
CA LEU A 87 -6.84 -2.53 8.50
C LEU A 87 -6.33 -3.96 8.73
N ALA A 88 -6.21 -4.40 9.99
CA ALA A 88 -5.88 -5.77 10.32
C ALA A 88 -6.95 -6.77 9.81
N ALA A 89 -8.23 -6.42 9.94
CA ALA A 89 -9.34 -7.23 9.42
C ALA A 89 -9.29 -7.31 7.88
N MET A 90 -8.98 -6.20 7.22
CA MET A 90 -8.80 -6.13 5.76
C MET A 90 -7.70 -7.07 5.28
N GLU A 91 -6.53 -7.04 5.90
CA GLU A 91 -5.39 -7.91 5.53
C GLU A 91 -5.52 -9.33 6.08
N GLY A 92 -6.38 -9.54 7.08
CA GLY A 92 -6.54 -10.83 7.77
C GLY A 92 -5.34 -11.16 8.67
N THR A 93 -4.72 -10.14 9.25
CA THR A 93 -3.67 -10.23 10.27
C THR A 93 -4.26 -10.15 11.68
N GLU A 94 -3.44 -10.37 12.70
CA GLU A 94 -3.89 -10.34 14.09
C GLU A 94 -4.15 -8.90 14.58
N THR A 95 -3.29 -7.97 14.18
CA THR A 95 -3.39 -6.55 14.56
C THR A 95 -2.63 -5.66 13.58
N ALA A 96 -2.70 -4.34 13.78
CA ALA A 96 -1.98 -3.37 12.97
C ALA A 96 -1.53 -2.15 13.79
N ASN A 97 -0.45 -1.51 13.33
CA ASN A 97 0.04 -0.22 13.81
C ASN A 97 -0.09 0.84 12.75
N VAL A 98 -0.80 1.94 13.03
CA VAL A 98 -0.95 3.07 12.10
C VAL A 98 0.16 4.09 12.32
N ALA A 99 0.58 4.75 11.23
CA ALA A 99 1.69 5.71 11.20
C ALA A 99 1.32 6.96 10.40
N ALA A 100 2.06 8.04 10.58
CA ALA A 100 1.83 9.34 9.95
C ALA A 100 2.05 9.33 8.42
N SER A 101 2.69 8.31 7.86
CA SER A 101 2.91 8.16 6.41
C SER A 101 3.24 6.72 6.05
N GLY A 102 3.17 6.38 4.73
CA GLY A 102 3.65 5.09 4.24
C GLY A 102 5.10 4.83 4.60
N MET A 103 6.00 5.81 4.41
CA MET A 103 7.40 5.70 4.84
C MET A 103 7.52 5.57 6.36
N GLY A 104 6.70 6.28 7.14
CA GLY A 104 6.63 6.14 8.59
C GLY A 104 6.11 4.78 9.06
N ALA A 105 5.51 3.98 8.18
CA ALA A 105 5.18 2.58 8.43
C ALA A 105 6.34 1.66 8.02
N ILE A 106 6.89 1.83 6.81
CA ILE A 106 7.91 0.93 6.22
C ILE A 106 9.25 1.04 6.95
N THR A 107 9.73 2.26 7.20
CA THR A 107 11.08 2.45 7.77
C THR A 107 11.25 1.86 9.16
N PRO A 108 10.29 2.03 10.12
CA PRO A 108 10.40 1.37 11.42
C PRO A 108 10.37 -0.14 11.34
N VAL A 109 9.58 -0.73 10.42
CA VAL A 109 9.55 -2.19 10.20
C VAL A 109 10.94 -2.70 9.81
N LEU A 110 11.56 -2.07 8.82
CA LEU A 110 12.87 -2.49 8.35
C LEU A 110 13.95 -2.30 9.42
N LEU A 111 13.91 -1.20 10.19
CA LEU A 111 14.85 -0.94 11.27
C LEU A 111 14.62 -1.82 12.51
N GLN A 112 13.39 -2.31 12.75
CA GLN A 112 13.10 -3.28 13.81
C GLN A 112 13.61 -4.67 13.48
N LEU A 113 13.55 -5.05 12.19
CA LEU A 113 13.91 -6.38 11.73
C LEU A 113 15.38 -6.56 11.41
N VAL A 114 16.09 -5.46 11.08
CA VAL A 114 17.45 -5.52 10.53
C VAL A 114 18.39 -4.59 11.27
N GLY A 115 19.41 -5.17 11.87
CA GLY A 115 20.45 -4.45 12.60
C GLY A 115 21.73 -4.19 11.77
N ALA A 116 22.70 -3.52 12.40
CA ALA A 116 24.01 -3.28 11.79
C ALA A 116 24.69 -4.60 11.40
N ARG A 117 25.31 -4.64 10.21
CA ARG A 117 25.98 -5.80 9.58
C ARG A 117 25.02 -6.85 9.04
N GLU A 118 23.72 -6.63 9.08
CA GLU A 118 22.72 -7.50 8.50
C GLU A 118 22.31 -7.03 7.09
N HIS A 119 21.44 -7.80 6.43
CA HIS A 119 21.20 -7.67 5.01
C HIS A 119 19.70 -7.78 4.67
N ILE A 120 19.29 -7.03 3.66
CA ILE A 120 17.97 -7.04 3.05
C ILE A 120 18.10 -7.49 1.59
N VAL A 121 17.25 -8.40 1.12
CA VAL A 121 17.00 -8.62 -0.31
C VAL A 121 15.73 -7.88 -0.68
N SER A 122 15.81 -6.94 -1.60
CA SER A 122 14.69 -6.10 -2.03
C SER A 122 14.42 -6.23 -3.52
N SER A 123 13.16 -6.14 -3.93
CA SER A 123 12.85 -5.86 -5.33
C SER A 123 13.58 -4.61 -5.80
N ARG A 124 14.08 -4.63 -7.05
CA ARG A 124 14.70 -3.45 -7.69
C ARG A 124 13.65 -2.41 -8.10
N THR A 125 12.44 -2.86 -8.45
CA THR A 125 11.31 -2.03 -8.85
C THR A 125 10.40 -1.81 -7.64
N ILE A 126 10.67 -0.75 -6.89
CA ILE A 126 9.90 -0.31 -5.71
C ILE A 126 9.73 1.20 -5.73
N TYR A 127 8.86 1.70 -4.88
CA TYR A 127 8.66 3.15 -4.67
C TYR A 127 10.00 3.85 -4.39
N GLY A 128 10.27 4.96 -5.11
CA GLY A 128 11.54 5.69 -5.03
C GLY A 128 11.95 6.09 -3.61
N GLY A 129 11.00 6.48 -2.75
CA GLY A 129 11.32 6.79 -1.35
C GLY A 129 11.86 5.60 -0.56
N THR A 130 11.31 4.39 -0.79
CA THR A 130 11.82 3.15 -0.18
C THR A 130 13.16 2.76 -0.79
N TYR A 131 13.31 2.91 -2.11
CA TYR A 131 14.57 2.69 -2.79
C TYR A 131 15.67 3.59 -2.23
N ALA A 132 15.42 4.89 -2.13
CA ALA A 132 16.38 5.86 -1.57
C ALA A 132 16.73 5.55 -0.10
N PHE A 133 15.75 5.12 0.70
CA PHE A 133 15.98 4.68 2.07
C PHE A 133 16.94 3.49 2.12
N LEU A 134 16.68 2.45 1.33
CA LEU A 134 17.50 1.23 1.28
C LEU A 134 18.87 1.47 0.64
N LYS A 135 18.96 2.29 -0.41
CA LYS A 135 20.20 2.56 -1.16
C LYS A 135 21.14 3.54 -0.45
N ASN A 136 20.58 4.62 0.14
CA ASN A 136 21.33 5.77 0.57
C ASN A 136 21.36 5.96 2.10
N PHE A 137 20.30 5.54 2.80
CA PHE A 137 20.15 5.81 4.23
C PHE A 137 20.61 4.62 5.09
N THR A 138 20.12 3.40 4.82
CA THR A 138 20.44 2.21 5.64
C THR A 138 21.93 1.86 5.67
N PRO A 139 22.76 2.12 4.60
CA PRO A 139 24.20 1.89 4.68
C PRO A 139 24.90 2.71 5.76
N ARG A 140 24.39 3.91 6.11
CA ARG A 140 24.91 4.74 7.21
C ARG A 140 24.72 4.08 8.57
N LEU A 141 23.77 3.13 8.67
CA LEU A 141 23.49 2.32 9.86
C LEU A 141 24.19 0.95 9.81
N GLY A 142 25.01 0.71 8.78
CA GLY A 142 25.72 -0.56 8.58
C GLY A 142 24.82 -1.69 8.06
N ILE A 143 23.64 -1.38 7.52
CA ILE A 143 22.72 -2.34 6.89
C ILE A 143 22.97 -2.34 5.38
N THR A 144 23.07 -3.53 4.78
CA THR A 144 23.30 -3.69 3.35
C THR A 144 22.03 -4.17 2.64
N THR A 145 21.86 -3.80 1.37
CA THR A 145 20.72 -4.24 0.54
C THR A 145 21.20 -4.73 -0.80
N THR A 146 20.68 -5.89 -1.24
CA THR A 146 20.80 -6.36 -2.63
C THR A 146 19.46 -6.19 -3.32
N PHE A 147 19.45 -5.42 -4.41
CA PHE A 147 18.28 -5.23 -5.27
C PHE A 147 18.26 -6.29 -6.36
N VAL A 148 17.12 -6.94 -6.54
CA VAL A 148 16.95 -8.07 -7.46
C VAL A 148 15.70 -7.95 -8.32
N ASP A 149 15.67 -8.65 -9.43
CA ASP A 149 14.44 -8.89 -10.19
C ASP A 149 13.56 -9.87 -9.38
N ILE A 150 12.55 -9.31 -8.72
CA ILE A 150 11.66 -10.07 -7.80
C ILE A 150 10.77 -11.07 -8.53
N THR A 151 10.62 -10.95 -9.85
CA THR A 151 9.83 -11.87 -10.67
C THR A 151 10.53 -13.22 -10.89
N LYS A 152 11.82 -13.31 -10.52
CA LYS A 152 12.68 -14.50 -10.71
C LYS A 152 13.11 -15.04 -9.37
N LEU A 153 12.40 -16.05 -8.85
CA LEU A 153 12.66 -16.62 -7.52
C LEU A 153 14.09 -17.16 -7.39
N GLU A 154 14.67 -17.71 -8.45
CA GLU A 154 16.06 -18.20 -8.46
C GLU A 154 17.08 -17.07 -8.26
N VAL A 155 16.81 -15.87 -8.80
CA VAL A 155 17.64 -14.67 -8.59
C VAL A 155 17.50 -14.17 -7.16
N VAL A 156 16.28 -14.18 -6.62
CA VAL A 156 16.02 -13.83 -5.21
C VAL A 156 16.78 -14.77 -4.29
N GLU A 157 16.66 -16.08 -4.53
CA GLU A 157 17.31 -17.10 -3.70
C GLU A 157 18.84 -16.98 -3.73
N ALA A 158 19.43 -16.73 -4.91
CA ALA A 158 20.87 -16.54 -5.06
C ALA A 158 21.41 -15.29 -4.33
N ALA A 159 20.58 -14.29 -4.08
CA ALA A 159 20.95 -13.08 -3.34
C ALA A 159 20.88 -13.25 -1.81
N ILE A 160 20.29 -14.34 -1.31
CA ILE A 160 20.18 -14.60 0.13
C ILE A 160 21.55 -14.99 0.68
N THR A 161 21.95 -14.37 1.76
CA THR A 161 23.19 -14.63 2.50
C THR A 161 22.88 -15.03 3.95
N ALA A 162 23.89 -15.51 4.68
CA ALA A 162 23.74 -15.78 6.12
C ALA A 162 23.38 -14.54 6.97
N LYS A 163 23.57 -13.34 6.40
CA LYS A 163 23.25 -12.06 7.06
C LYS A 163 21.84 -11.57 6.70
N THR A 164 21.17 -12.14 5.72
CA THR A 164 19.85 -11.73 5.28
C THR A 164 18.82 -11.93 6.39
N LYS A 165 17.96 -10.95 6.60
CA LYS A 165 16.86 -11.00 7.58
C LYS A 165 15.51 -10.78 6.92
N VAL A 166 15.47 -9.99 5.84
CA VAL A 166 14.22 -9.54 5.21
C VAL A 166 14.29 -9.77 3.71
N LEU A 167 13.18 -10.30 3.17
CA LEU A 167 12.77 -10.16 1.77
C LEU A 167 11.74 -9.04 1.71
N TYR A 168 11.99 -8.01 0.89
CA TYR A 168 11.08 -6.86 0.72
C TYR A 168 10.63 -6.75 -0.73
N CYS A 169 9.31 -6.61 -0.94
CA CYS A 169 8.74 -6.33 -2.26
C CYS A 169 7.45 -5.51 -2.16
N GLU A 170 7.02 -4.98 -3.29
CA GLU A 170 5.65 -4.52 -3.50
C GLU A 170 4.84 -5.65 -4.13
N SER A 171 3.54 -5.76 -3.81
CA SER A 171 2.66 -6.76 -4.44
C SER A 171 2.54 -6.55 -5.95
N VAL A 172 2.43 -5.29 -6.35
CA VAL A 172 2.55 -4.80 -7.74
C VAL A 172 3.47 -3.60 -7.71
N SER A 173 4.54 -3.64 -8.48
CA SER A 173 5.60 -2.65 -8.40
C SER A 173 5.25 -1.31 -9.03
N ASN A 174 5.82 -0.25 -8.49
CA ASN A 174 5.77 1.09 -9.03
C ASN A 174 7.14 1.45 -9.67
N PRO A 175 7.21 1.82 -10.96
CA PRO A 175 6.10 2.09 -11.89
C PRO A 175 5.80 0.97 -12.90
N LEU A 176 6.59 -0.10 -12.95
CA LEU A 176 6.59 -1.05 -14.05
C LEU A 176 5.44 -2.08 -13.99
N LEU A 177 4.69 -2.10 -12.88
CA LEU A 177 3.57 -3.02 -12.64
C LEU A 177 3.98 -4.50 -12.66
N GLU A 178 5.25 -4.81 -12.38
CA GLU A 178 5.71 -6.18 -12.15
C GLU A 178 4.99 -6.77 -10.94
N VAL A 179 4.58 -8.02 -11.02
CA VAL A 179 3.83 -8.71 -9.96
C VAL A 179 4.76 -9.66 -9.22
N ALA A 180 4.86 -9.51 -7.91
CA ALA A 180 5.66 -10.41 -7.08
C ALA A 180 4.94 -11.75 -6.84
N ASP A 181 5.63 -12.86 -6.98
CA ASP A 181 5.15 -14.18 -6.53
C ASP A 181 5.23 -14.28 -5.01
N ILE A 182 4.22 -13.72 -4.33
CA ILE A 182 4.18 -13.67 -2.86
C ILE A 182 4.22 -15.08 -2.24
N LYS A 183 3.56 -16.07 -2.86
CA LYS A 183 3.58 -17.46 -2.38
C LYS A 183 4.98 -18.07 -2.49
N GLY A 184 5.65 -17.89 -3.63
CA GLY A 184 7.02 -18.35 -3.84
C GLY A 184 8.01 -17.67 -2.89
N LEU A 185 7.89 -16.35 -2.72
CA LEU A 185 8.70 -15.58 -1.77
C LEU A 185 8.47 -16.01 -0.32
N ALA A 186 7.24 -16.31 0.08
CA ALA A 186 6.94 -16.81 1.42
C ALA A 186 7.57 -18.20 1.68
N ILE A 187 7.62 -19.07 0.67
CA ILE A 187 8.32 -20.35 0.75
C ILE A 187 9.83 -20.15 0.95
N LEU A 188 10.43 -19.22 0.19
CA LEU A 188 11.85 -18.87 0.35
C LEU A 188 12.12 -18.25 1.72
N ALA A 189 11.31 -17.30 2.16
CA ALA A 189 11.44 -16.67 3.47
C ALA A 189 11.42 -17.72 4.59
N LYS A 190 10.47 -18.64 4.53
CA LYS A 190 10.38 -19.75 5.51
C LYS A 190 11.58 -20.67 5.46
N LYS A 191 12.06 -21.03 4.25
CA LYS A 191 13.23 -21.92 4.05
C LYS A 191 14.49 -21.35 4.69
N TYR A 192 14.68 -20.04 4.63
CA TYR A 192 15.87 -19.34 5.12
C TYR A 192 15.65 -18.62 6.45
N CYS A 193 14.51 -18.83 7.14
CA CYS A 193 14.14 -18.16 8.39
C CYS A 193 14.18 -16.61 8.30
N LEU A 194 13.72 -16.07 7.16
CA LEU A 194 13.62 -14.64 6.89
C LEU A 194 12.21 -14.14 7.16
N LYS A 195 12.03 -12.83 7.27
CA LYS A 195 10.74 -12.16 7.26
C LYS A 195 10.39 -11.65 5.86
N LEU A 196 9.21 -11.99 5.37
CA LEU A 196 8.66 -11.43 4.12
C LEU A 196 7.82 -10.19 4.46
N VAL A 197 8.28 -9.03 4.02
CA VAL A 197 7.60 -7.74 4.14
C VAL A 197 7.07 -7.33 2.78
N VAL A 198 5.76 -7.13 2.67
CA VAL A 198 5.10 -6.75 1.42
C VAL A 198 4.42 -5.40 1.55
N ASP A 199 4.78 -4.45 0.71
CA ASP A 199 4.01 -3.23 0.51
C ASP A 199 2.86 -3.50 -0.45
N ASN A 200 1.62 -3.44 0.06
CA ASN A 200 0.40 -3.73 -0.70
C ASN A 200 -0.36 -2.45 -1.11
N THR A 201 0.33 -1.33 -1.19
CA THR A 201 -0.28 -0.01 -1.46
C THR A 201 -1.04 0.05 -2.80
N PHE A 202 -0.56 -0.63 -3.84
CA PHE A 202 -1.23 -0.65 -5.16
C PHE A 202 -2.43 -1.58 -5.22
N SER A 203 -2.50 -2.57 -4.33
CA SER A 203 -3.44 -3.68 -4.45
C SER A 203 -4.30 -3.93 -3.20
N PRO A 204 -4.76 -2.87 -2.45
CA PRO A 204 -5.63 -3.09 -1.31
C PRO A 204 -6.92 -3.78 -1.77
N LEU A 205 -7.37 -4.80 -1.06
CA LEU A 205 -8.45 -5.71 -1.39
C LEU A 205 -8.19 -6.65 -2.59
N LEU A 206 -7.37 -6.25 -3.56
CA LEU A 206 -7.10 -7.06 -4.77
C LEU A 206 -6.28 -8.29 -4.42
N ILE A 207 -5.23 -8.11 -3.64
CA ILE A 207 -4.35 -9.16 -3.12
C ILE A 207 -4.36 -9.06 -1.60
N SER A 208 -4.30 -10.20 -0.92
CA SER A 208 -4.18 -10.29 0.55
C SER A 208 -2.87 -11.00 0.91
N PRO A 209 -1.73 -10.27 0.95
CA PRO A 209 -0.41 -10.88 1.10
C PRO A 209 -0.25 -11.74 2.34
N ALA A 210 -0.86 -11.34 3.47
CA ALA A 210 -0.84 -12.14 4.69
C ALA A 210 -1.48 -13.53 4.51
N LYS A 211 -2.50 -13.66 3.64
CA LYS A 211 -3.12 -14.97 3.31
C LYS A 211 -2.28 -15.79 2.34
N LEU A 212 -1.31 -15.16 1.68
CA LEU A 212 -0.36 -15.81 0.78
C LEU A 212 0.97 -16.16 1.47
N GLY A 213 1.12 -15.79 2.75
CA GLY A 213 2.26 -16.15 3.58
C GLY A 213 3.22 -15.00 3.90
N ALA A 214 2.90 -13.75 3.58
CA ALA A 214 3.66 -12.60 4.04
C ALA A 214 3.57 -12.47 5.57
N ASP A 215 4.71 -12.21 6.23
CA ASP A 215 4.77 -11.99 7.68
C ASP A 215 4.23 -10.61 8.05
N ILE A 216 4.54 -9.62 7.24
CA ILE A 216 4.20 -8.21 7.49
C ILE A 216 3.68 -7.60 6.19
N VAL A 217 2.57 -6.87 6.30
CA VAL A 217 1.98 -6.12 5.18
C VAL A 217 1.96 -4.63 5.53
N CYS A 218 2.52 -3.81 4.64
CA CYS A 218 2.51 -2.36 4.76
C CYS A 218 1.59 -1.72 3.71
N HIS A 219 1.04 -0.56 4.04
CA HIS A 219 0.34 0.30 3.09
C HIS A 219 0.63 1.77 3.34
N SER A 220 0.69 2.54 2.27
CA SER A 220 0.41 3.97 2.33
C SER A 220 -1.09 4.19 2.34
N LEU A 221 -1.64 4.60 3.48
CA LEU A 221 -3.06 4.95 3.63
C LEU A 221 -3.45 6.17 2.79
N THR A 222 -2.47 7.00 2.44
CA THR A 222 -2.57 8.19 1.58
C THR A 222 -3.24 7.89 0.22
N LYS A 223 -3.15 6.65 -0.26
CA LYS A 223 -3.51 6.22 -1.60
C LYS A 223 -4.96 5.71 -1.66
N PHE A 224 -5.22 4.58 -2.29
CA PHE A 224 -6.56 4.00 -2.46
C PHE A 224 -7.36 3.88 -1.15
N ILE A 225 -6.71 3.54 -0.03
CA ILE A 225 -7.43 3.31 1.24
C ILE A 225 -8.15 4.58 1.69
N ASN A 226 -7.46 5.72 1.74
CA ASN A 226 -8.09 7.00 2.01
C ASN A 226 -8.90 7.51 0.80
N GLY A 227 -8.31 7.53 -0.39
CA GLY A 227 -8.96 7.86 -1.66
C GLY A 227 -9.32 9.33 -1.87
N SER A 228 -9.08 10.20 -0.91
CA SER A 228 -9.51 11.61 -0.92
C SER A 228 -8.37 12.60 -1.17
N SER A 229 -7.11 12.14 -1.21
CA SER A 229 -5.90 12.98 -1.40
C SER A 229 -5.77 14.16 -0.41
N ASP A 230 -6.34 14.05 0.78
CA ASP A 230 -6.40 15.08 1.81
C ASP A 230 -5.59 14.71 3.07
N THR A 231 -5.09 13.49 3.15
CA THR A 231 -4.44 12.96 4.34
C THR A 231 -3.28 12.03 3.97
N VAL A 232 -2.16 12.21 4.65
CA VAL A 232 -1.02 11.30 4.60
C VAL A 232 -1.13 10.33 5.78
N GLY A 233 -0.91 9.04 5.52
CA GLY A 233 -0.93 8.00 6.56
C GLY A 233 -0.28 6.71 6.09
N GLY A 234 0.01 5.84 7.03
CA GLY A 234 0.58 4.52 6.78
C GLY A 234 0.07 3.48 7.78
N VAL A 235 0.28 2.22 7.48
CA VAL A 235 -0.04 1.11 8.37
C VAL A 235 0.93 -0.04 8.21
N VAL A 236 1.18 -0.74 9.30
CA VAL A 236 1.87 -2.03 9.39
C VAL A 236 0.88 -3.03 9.96
N CYS A 237 0.59 -4.09 9.22
CA CYS A 237 -0.27 -5.21 9.62
C CYS A 237 0.59 -6.45 9.88
N GLY A 238 0.36 -7.16 10.99
CA GLY A 238 1.18 -8.32 11.35
C GLY A 238 0.63 -9.07 12.55
N THR A 239 1.50 -9.86 13.21
CA THR A 239 1.18 -10.55 14.46
C THR A 239 1.12 -9.58 15.63
N ILE A 240 0.39 -9.98 16.69
CA ILE A 240 0.35 -9.20 17.95
C ILE A 240 1.75 -9.03 18.53
N GLU A 241 2.55 -10.10 18.53
CA GLU A 241 3.93 -10.09 19.01
C GLU A 241 4.76 -9.01 18.30
N PHE A 242 4.85 -9.06 16.97
CA PHE A 242 5.64 -8.10 16.18
C PHE A 242 5.15 -6.64 16.36
N ILE A 243 3.85 -6.43 16.37
CA ILE A 243 3.29 -5.08 16.53
C ILE A 243 3.53 -4.52 17.94
N ASN A 244 3.52 -5.37 18.98
CA ASN A 244 3.87 -4.97 20.33
C ASN A 244 5.36 -4.62 20.42
N ASP A 245 6.25 -5.43 19.84
CA ASP A 245 7.68 -5.13 19.77
C ASP A 245 7.93 -3.79 19.06
N LEU A 246 7.23 -3.55 17.93
CA LEU A 246 7.34 -2.31 17.16
C LEU A 246 6.90 -1.07 17.97
N ARG A 247 5.99 -1.26 18.94
CA ARG A 247 5.46 -0.22 19.85
C ARG A 247 6.15 -0.17 21.19
N SER A 248 7.11 -1.05 21.49
CA SER A 248 7.80 -1.09 22.77
C SER A 248 8.35 0.29 23.14
N VAL A 249 8.13 0.70 24.39
CA VAL A 249 8.62 1.99 24.90
C VAL A 249 10.15 2.00 25.06
N HIS A 250 10.77 0.81 25.11
CA HIS A 250 12.19 0.64 25.35
C HIS A 250 13.02 0.61 24.06
N ASP A 251 12.53 -0.12 23.03
CA ASP A 251 13.30 -0.44 21.82
C ASP A 251 12.44 -0.51 20.55
N GLY A 252 11.15 -0.24 20.63
CA GLY A 252 10.23 -0.28 19.50
C GLY A 252 10.49 0.86 18.51
N ALA A 253 10.89 0.52 17.29
CA ALA A 253 11.26 1.51 16.28
C ALA A 253 10.10 2.48 15.94
N SER A 254 8.86 2.04 15.93
CA SER A 254 7.72 2.94 15.68
C SER A 254 7.52 3.93 16.82
N MET A 255 7.63 3.47 18.06
CA MET A 255 7.49 4.31 19.26
C MET A 255 8.61 5.34 19.36
N LEU A 256 9.86 4.92 19.13
CA LEU A 256 11.03 5.76 19.34
C LEU A 256 11.26 6.76 18.19
N LEU A 257 10.96 6.37 16.94
CA LEU A 257 11.02 7.26 15.78
C LEU A 257 9.83 8.22 15.68
N GLY A 258 8.70 7.88 16.32
CA GLY A 258 7.60 8.80 16.56
C GLY A 258 6.75 9.18 15.35
N ALA A 259 6.68 8.35 14.31
CA ALA A 259 5.85 8.58 13.12
C ALA A 259 4.36 8.33 13.44
N THR A 260 3.77 9.13 14.32
CA THR A 260 2.42 8.92 14.88
C THR A 260 1.35 9.60 14.03
N LEU A 261 0.29 8.86 13.70
CA LEU A 261 -0.92 9.41 13.08
C LEU A 261 -1.83 10.02 14.16
N ASP A 262 -2.31 11.24 13.91
CA ASP A 262 -3.26 11.90 14.82
C ASP A 262 -4.68 11.29 14.74
N SER A 263 -5.46 11.50 15.81
CA SER A 263 -6.80 10.91 15.96
C SER A 263 -7.81 11.40 14.93
N LEU A 264 -7.71 12.65 14.47
CA LEU A 264 -8.62 13.22 13.49
C LEU A 264 -8.39 12.58 12.12
N ARG A 265 -7.12 12.43 11.72
CA ARG A 265 -6.74 11.76 10.47
C ARG A 265 -7.09 10.26 10.51
N ALA A 266 -6.84 9.59 11.63
CA ALA A 266 -7.25 8.20 11.81
C ALA A 266 -8.76 7.99 11.63
N SER A 267 -9.58 8.84 12.24
CA SER A 267 -11.04 8.82 12.09
C SER A 267 -11.49 9.13 10.66
N SER A 268 -10.83 10.09 9.97
CA SER A 268 -11.13 10.42 8.57
C SER A 268 -10.86 9.23 7.65
N ILE A 269 -9.70 8.60 7.77
CA ILE A 269 -9.33 7.43 6.96
C ILE A 269 -10.30 6.26 7.23
N LEU A 270 -10.65 6.00 8.50
CA LEU A 270 -11.60 4.95 8.86
C LEU A 270 -12.98 5.16 8.19
N LYS A 271 -13.47 6.41 8.11
CA LYS A 271 -14.70 6.71 7.36
C LYS A 271 -14.56 6.41 5.88
N ASN A 272 -13.44 6.80 5.27
CA ASN A 272 -13.19 6.61 3.84
C ASN A 272 -13.01 5.14 3.47
N MET A 273 -12.47 4.30 4.36
CA MET A 273 -12.37 2.85 4.16
C MET A 273 -13.72 2.16 3.93
N ARG A 274 -14.81 2.70 4.47
CA ARG A 274 -16.15 2.08 4.34
C ARG A 274 -16.62 1.94 2.91
N THR A 275 -16.11 2.77 2.00
CA THR A 275 -16.42 2.72 0.56
C THR A 275 -15.27 2.14 -0.27
N LEU A 276 -14.22 1.64 0.36
CA LEU A 276 -13.03 1.17 -0.35
C LEU A 276 -13.36 0.07 -1.37
N HIS A 277 -14.20 -0.89 -1.00
CA HIS A 277 -14.60 -2.00 -1.88
C HIS A 277 -15.35 -1.53 -3.13
N ILE A 278 -16.20 -0.52 -3.01
CA ILE A 278 -16.92 0.08 -4.15
C ILE A 278 -15.93 0.82 -5.05
N ARG A 279 -15.03 1.62 -4.45
CA ARG A 279 -14.04 2.40 -5.18
C ARG A 279 -13.05 1.51 -5.93
N MET A 280 -12.53 0.46 -5.28
CA MET A 280 -11.59 -0.47 -5.92
C MET A 280 -12.20 -1.21 -7.12
N LYS A 281 -13.46 -1.65 -7.02
CA LYS A 281 -14.19 -2.23 -8.15
C LYS A 281 -14.29 -1.24 -9.32
N GLN A 282 -14.68 0.00 -9.03
CA GLN A 282 -14.84 1.02 -10.08
C GLN A 282 -13.49 1.43 -10.71
N HIS A 283 -12.45 1.63 -9.90
CA HIS A 283 -11.09 1.87 -10.41
C HIS A 283 -10.64 0.75 -11.35
N SER A 284 -10.85 -0.52 -10.95
CA SER A 284 -10.47 -1.68 -11.76
C SER A 284 -11.27 -1.78 -13.06
N LEU A 285 -12.58 -1.55 -13.01
CA LEU A 285 -13.42 -1.56 -14.21
C LEU A 285 -12.99 -0.49 -15.21
N ASN A 286 -12.77 0.73 -14.74
CA ASN A 286 -12.34 1.84 -15.58
C ASN A 286 -10.95 1.61 -16.18
N ALA A 287 -9.99 1.14 -15.35
CA ALA A 287 -8.64 0.85 -15.82
C ALA A 287 -8.61 -0.29 -16.83
N SER A 288 -9.36 -1.36 -16.58
CA SER A 288 -9.48 -2.49 -17.52
C SER A 288 -10.07 -2.05 -18.86
N PHE A 289 -11.12 -1.23 -18.84
CA PHE A 289 -11.71 -0.69 -20.05
C PHE A 289 -10.68 0.11 -20.86
N LEU A 290 -9.97 1.05 -20.24
CA LEU A 290 -8.97 1.88 -20.91
C LEU A 290 -7.79 1.06 -21.42
N ALA A 291 -7.27 0.13 -20.61
CA ALA A 291 -6.15 -0.71 -20.98
C ALA A 291 -6.45 -1.55 -22.25
N ASN A 292 -7.63 -2.20 -22.30
CA ASN A 292 -8.05 -2.96 -23.48
C ASN A 292 -8.23 -2.07 -24.72
N LYS A 293 -8.75 -0.84 -24.53
CA LYS A 293 -8.91 0.10 -25.66
C LYS A 293 -7.57 0.60 -26.18
N PHE A 294 -6.64 0.95 -25.28
CA PHE A 294 -5.30 1.40 -25.67
C PHE A 294 -4.51 0.30 -26.36
N GLU A 295 -4.57 -0.93 -25.86
CA GLU A 295 -3.93 -2.08 -26.51
C GLU A 295 -4.52 -2.31 -27.91
N ALA A 296 -5.85 -2.25 -28.06
CA ALA A 296 -6.53 -2.38 -29.35
C ALA A 296 -6.18 -1.25 -30.34
N ASP A 297 -5.90 -0.04 -29.85
CA ASP A 297 -5.40 1.09 -30.64
C ASP A 297 -3.90 0.96 -30.99
N GLY A 298 -3.21 -0.09 -30.54
CA GLY A 298 -1.80 -0.36 -30.81
C GLY A 298 -0.82 0.38 -29.88
N LEU A 299 -1.29 0.95 -28.76
CA LEU A 299 -0.40 1.54 -27.75
C LEU A 299 0.29 0.46 -26.93
N LYS A 300 1.58 0.64 -26.66
CA LYS A 300 2.31 -0.18 -25.70
C LYS A 300 1.76 0.11 -24.30
N THR A 301 0.86 -0.75 -23.86
CA THR A 301 0.10 -0.62 -22.62
C THR A 301 0.51 -1.72 -21.63
N VAL A 302 0.78 -1.35 -20.38
CA VAL A 302 1.04 -2.33 -19.31
C VAL A 302 -0.08 -2.22 -18.27
N TYR A 303 -0.74 -3.34 -18.03
CA TYR A 303 -1.80 -3.48 -17.03
C TYR A 303 -1.94 -4.97 -16.65
N PRO A 304 -1.91 -5.35 -15.36
CA PRO A 304 -1.96 -6.76 -14.96
C PRO A 304 -3.20 -7.52 -15.45
N GLY A 305 -4.28 -6.80 -15.76
CA GLY A 305 -5.53 -7.36 -16.31
C GLY A 305 -5.50 -7.68 -17.81
N LEU A 306 -4.49 -7.26 -18.57
CA LEU A 306 -4.34 -7.64 -19.98
C LEU A 306 -3.76 -9.04 -20.10
N GLN A 307 -4.24 -9.82 -21.06
CA GLN A 307 -3.70 -11.16 -21.36
C GLN A 307 -2.23 -11.10 -21.85
N SER A 308 -1.83 -9.98 -22.43
CA SER A 308 -0.47 -9.71 -22.86
C SER A 308 0.51 -9.41 -21.73
N HIS A 309 0.00 -9.15 -20.49
CA HIS A 309 0.87 -8.88 -19.36
C HIS A 309 1.60 -10.14 -18.90
N PRO A 310 2.95 -10.13 -18.76
CA PRO A 310 3.73 -11.33 -18.43
C PRO A 310 3.28 -12.06 -17.16
N SER A 311 2.75 -11.30 -16.19
CA SER A 311 2.32 -11.85 -14.89
C SER A 311 0.79 -11.92 -14.76
N HIS A 312 0.03 -11.89 -15.86
CA HIS A 312 -1.45 -11.95 -15.80
C HIS A 312 -1.95 -13.19 -15.05
N GLU A 313 -1.43 -14.36 -15.38
CA GLU A 313 -1.82 -15.63 -14.74
C GLU A 313 -1.40 -15.67 -13.27
N LEU A 314 -0.19 -15.18 -12.95
CA LEU A 314 0.28 -15.09 -11.58
C LEU A 314 -0.62 -14.21 -10.73
N PHE A 315 -0.93 -12.98 -11.21
CA PHE A 315 -1.85 -12.09 -10.52
C PHE A 315 -3.21 -12.75 -10.31
N THR A 316 -3.78 -13.35 -11.36
CA THR A 316 -5.07 -14.06 -11.32
C THR A 316 -5.08 -15.19 -10.28
N SER A 317 -3.95 -15.89 -10.10
CA SER A 317 -3.81 -16.97 -9.11
C SER A 317 -3.79 -16.51 -7.65
N MET A 318 -3.49 -15.23 -7.42
CA MET A 318 -3.34 -14.63 -6.08
C MET A 318 -4.49 -13.67 -5.71
N MET A 319 -5.25 -13.18 -6.70
CA MET A 319 -6.21 -12.10 -6.49
C MET A 319 -7.50 -12.53 -5.80
N ASN A 320 -8.12 -11.59 -5.15
CA ASN A 320 -9.53 -11.64 -4.77
C ASN A 320 -10.35 -11.20 -5.99
N THR A 321 -10.84 -12.16 -6.77
CA THR A 321 -11.42 -11.96 -8.12
C THR A 321 -12.53 -10.90 -8.19
N GLU A 322 -13.20 -10.64 -7.07
CA GLU A 322 -14.29 -9.70 -6.96
C GLU A 322 -13.88 -8.22 -7.22
N TYR A 323 -12.59 -7.88 -7.02
CA TYR A 323 -12.12 -6.50 -7.10
C TYR A 323 -11.34 -6.18 -8.36
N GLY A 324 -11.10 -7.17 -9.24
CA GLY A 324 -10.38 -6.99 -10.50
C GLY A 324 -8.87 -6.79 -10.35
N PHE A 325 -8.23 -6.09 -11.28
CA PHE A 325 -6.79 -5.98 -11.42
C PHE A 325 -6.20 -4.62 -10.98
N GLY A 326 -7.02 -3.76 -10.38
CA GLY A 326 -6.59 -2.46 -9.85
C GLY A 326 -6.77 -1.29 -10.81
N GLY A 327 -6.45 -0.10 -10.29
CA GLY A 327 -6.69 1.17 -10.97
C GLY A 327 -5.45 1.80 -11.61
N ILE A 328 -4.33 1.09 -11.74
CA ILE A 328 -3.08 1.62 -12.27
C ILE A 328 -2.75 0.95 -13.60
N LEU A 329 -2.47 1.75 -14.62
CA LEU A 329 -1.93 1.29 -15.90
C LEU A 329 -0.82 2.23 -16.38
N THR A 330 -0.01 1.78 -17.30
CA THR A 330 0.99 2.62 -17.98
C THR A 330 0.86 2.53 -19.48
N ILE A 331 1.23 3.61 -20.16
CA ILE A 331 1.48 3.63 -21.63
C ILE A 331 2.86 4.20 -21.90
N ASP A 332 3.42 3.86 -23.04
CA ASP A 332 4.68 4.43 -23.51
C ASP A 332 4.40 5.41 -24.67
N ALA A 333 4.65 6.68 -24.43
CA ALA A 333 4.50 7.75 -25.43
C ALA A 333 5.67 7.82 -26.43
N GLY A 334 6.72 7.00 -26.24
CA GLY A 334 7.90 6.91 -27.09
C GLY A 334 9.01 7.92 -26.76
N SER A 335 8.68 9.08 -26.14
CA SER A 335 9.66 10.04 -25.65
C SER A 335 9.13 10.85 -24.49
N LEU A 336 10.02 11.42 -23.67
CA LEU A 336 9.66 12.31 -22.57
C LEU A 336 8.91 13.55 -23.04
N GLU A 337 9.30 14.12 -24.19
CA GLU A 337 8.66 15.28 -24.79
C GLU A 337 7.19 15.00 -25.09
N LYS A 338 6.90 13.91 -25.83
CA LYS A 338 5.52 13.49 -26.10
C LYS A 338 4.73 13.13 -24.87
N ALA A 339 5.37 12.52 -23.89
CA ALA A 339 4.72 12.22 -22.59
C ALA A 339 4.29 13.50 -21.90
N ASN A 340 5.13 14.52 -21.84
CA ASN A 340 4.83 15.81 -21.25
C ASN A 340 3.71 16.54 -22.00
N GLU A 341 3.81 16.64 -23.32
CA GLU A 341 2.77 17.27 -24.16
C GLU A 341 1.40 16.58 -23.95
N LEU A 342 1.38 15.25 -23.92
CA LEU A 342 0.16 14.48 -23.72
C LEU A 342 -0.46 14.76 -22.35
N MET A 343 0.34 14.73 -21.29
CA MET A 343 -0.13 14.94 -19.93
C MET A 343 -0.68 16.39 -19.75
N GLU A 344 0.01 17.39 -20.29
CA GLU A 344 -0.42 18.78 -20.26
C GLU A 344 -1.74 18.97 -21.02
N LEU A 345 -1.85 18.39 -22.22
CA LEU A 345 -3.07 18.47 -23.03
C LEU A 345 -4.25 17.75 -22.33
N MET A 346 -4.03 16.59 -21.75
CA MET A 346 -5.06 15.87 -20.98
C MET A 346 -5.54 16.70 -19.78
N GLN A 347 -4.63 17.39 -19.08
CA GLN A 347 -5.01 18.28 -17.97
C GLN A 347 -5.82 19.49 -18.46
N GLN A 348 -5.43 20.13 -19.56
CA GLN A 348 -6.18 21.23 -20.19
C GLN A 348 -7.59 20.80 -20.62
N LYS A 349 -7.77 19.54 -21.01
CA LYS A 349 -9.08 18.97 -21.37
C LYS A 349 -9.87 18.43 -20.16
N ASN A 350 -9.40 18.68 -18.94
CA ASN A 350 -10.03 18.26 -17.68
C ASN A 350 -10.21 16.74 -17.53
N ILE A 351 -9.39 15.93 -18.22
CA ILE A 351 -9.41 14.46 -18.11
C ILE A 351 -8.90 14.05 -16.74
N GLY A 352 -7.82 14.66 -16.25
CA GLY A 352 -7.19 14.37 -14.98
C GLY A 352 -6.26 15.47 -14.51
N TYR A 353 -5.42 15.13 -13.54
CA TYR A 353 -4.39 16.02 -13.03
C TYR A 353 -2.99 15.47 -13.29
N LEU A 354 -2.10 16.34 -13.76
CA LEU A 354 -0.66 16.08 -13.74
C LEU A 354 -0.18 16.16 -12.29
N ALA A 355 -0.11 15.01 -11.63
CA ALA A 355 0.20 14.93 -10.21
C ALA A 355 0.83 13.59 -9.84
N VAL A 356 1.76 13.64 -8.89
CA VAL A 356 2.25 12.43 -8.21
C VAL A 356 1.20 11.98 -7.20
N SER A 357 0.94 10.77 -7.02
CA SER A 357 0.03 10.06 -6.13
C SER A 357 -0.84 9.08 -6.93
N LEU A 358 -1.82 8.47 -6.27
CA LEU A 358 -2.75 7.53 -6.89
C LEU A 358 -3.98 7.30 -6.00
N GLY A 359 -5.01 6.66 -6.54
CA GLY A 359 -6.19 6.27 -5.79
C GLY A 359 -7.21 7.38 -5.56
N PHE A 360 -7.07 8.53 -6.22
CA PHE A 360 -8.00 9.64 -6.14
C PHE A 360 -9.23 9.41 -7.04
N TYR A 361 -10.34 10.08 -6.75
CA TYR A 361 -11.57 9.93 -7.53
C TYR A 361 -11.44 10.38 -8.97
N LYS A 362 -10.56 11.35 -9.26
CA LYS A 362 -10.22 11.81 -10.61
C LYS A 362 -8.89 11.21 -11.05
N THR A 363 -8.76 10.90 -12.32
CA THR A 363 -7.53 10.34 -12.89
C THR A 363 -6.31 11.22 -12.60
N LEU A 364 -5.23 10.61 -12.14
CA LEU A 364 -3.92 11.24 -11.97
C LEU A 364 -2.94 10.61 -12.94
N PHE A 365 -2.03 11.42 -13.49
CA PHE A 365 -0.97 10.91 -14.37
C PHE A 365 0.36 11.62 -14.11
N SER A 366 1.44 10.88 -14.31
CA SER A 366 2.82 11.38 -14.17
C SER A 366 3.78 10.55 -15.01
N ALA A 367 4.92 11.14 -15.39
CA ALA A 367 6.06 10.43 -15.93
C ALA A 367 6.97 9.97 -14.78
N PRO A 368 7.03 8.66 -14.45
CA PRO A 368 7.74 8.17 -13.27
C PRO A 368 9.23 8.45 -13.29
N GLY A 369 9.91 8.29 -14.42
CA GLY A 369 11.36 8.51 -14.54
C GLY A 369 11.81 9.90 -14.09
N SER A 370 11.02 10.93 -14.39
CA SER A 370 11.29 12.32 -13.99
C SER A 370 10.60 12.74 -12.69
N SER A 371 9.86 11.85 -12.02
CA SER A 371 9.08 12.19 -10.82
C SER A 371 9.25 11.16 -9.68
N THR A 372 8.44 10.11 -9.64
CA THR A 372 8.37 9.16 -8.51
C THR A 372 9.51 8.13 -8.48
N SER A 373 10.36 8.10 -9.48
CA SER A 373 11.54 7.24 -9.59
C SER A 373 12.81 8.05 -9.92
N SER A 374 12.79 9.35 -9.69
CA SER A 374 13.94 10.26 -9.91
C SER A 374 15.14 9.96 -8.98
N GLU A 375 14.91 9.20 -7.91
CA GLU A 375 15.97 8.73 -7.01
C GLU A 375 16.80 7.57 -7.58
N ILE A 376 16.32 6.95 -8.67
CA ILE A 376 16.99 5.87 -9.41
C ILE A 376 17.84 6.52 -10.50
N SER A 377 19.10 6.14 -10.64
CA SER A 377 19.97 6.68 -11.69
C SER A 377 19.45 6.30 -13.08
N GLU A 378 19.78 7.12 -14.10
CA GLU A 378 19.34 6.85 -15.48
C GLU A 378 19.81 5.48 -16.00
N ASP A 379 21.00 5.03 -15.62
CA ASP A 379 21.52 3.73 -16.00
C ASP A 379 20.71 2.59 -15.36
N GLU A 380 20.38 2.71 -14.06
CA GLU A 380 19.52 1.75 -13.36
C GLU A 380 18.08 1.76 -13.93
N GLN A 381 17.54 2.93 -14.30
CA GLN A 381 16.23 3.03 -14.97
C GLN A 381 16.22 2.28 -16.28
N LYS A 382 17.27 2.42 -17.09
CA LYS A 382 17.42 1.69 -18.37
C LYS A 382 17.54 0.18 -18.16
N GLU A 383 18.32 -0.26 -17.17
CA GLU A 383 18.45 -1.68 -16.81
C GLU A 383 17.12 -2.31 -16.37
N MET A 384 16.26 -1.53 -15.70
CA MET A 384 14.92 -1.96 -15.32
C MET A 384 13.93 -1.95 -16.50
N GLY A 385 14.29 -1.34 -17.64
CA GLY A 385 13.39 -1.17 -18.79
C GLY A 385 12.40 -0.02 -18.63
N LEU A 386 12.70 0.96 -17.78
CA LEU A 386 11.91 2.17 -17.62
C LEU A 386 12.15 3.10 -18.82
N SER A 387 11.14 3.26 -19.66
CA SER A 387 11.19 4.16 -20.83
C SER A 387 11.03 5.63 -20.40
N ASP A 388 11.76 6.53 -21.05
CA ASP A 388 11.62 7.98 -20.86
C ASP A 388 10.21 8.48 -21.22
N GLY A 389 9.54 7.79 -22.14
CA GLY A 389 8.16 8.09 -22.55
C GLY A 389 7.09 7.44 -21.69
N LEU A 390 7.44 6.73 -20.63
CA LEU A 390 6.46 6.04 -19.80
C LEU A 390 5.58 7.04 -19.04
N ILE A 391 4.27 6.90 -19.20
CA ILE A 391 3.26 7.62 -18.42
C ILE A 391 2.51 6.60 -17.55
N ARG A 392 2.48 6.84 -16.24
CA ARG A 392 1.66 6.07 -15.30
C ARG A 392 0.36 6.80 -15.03
N PHE A 393 -0.75 6.09 -15.20
CA PHE A 393 -2.09 6.57 -14.88
C PHE A 393 -2.61 5.87 -13.62
N SER A 394 -3.14 6.65 -12.70
CA SER A 394 -4.05 6.20 -11.67
C SER A 394 -5.46 6.56 -12.10
N ILE A 395 -6.19 5.61 -12.63
CA ILE A 395 -7.50 5.82 -13.22
C ILE A 395 -8.53 6.13 -12.13
N GLY A 396 -9.30 7.19 -12.32
CA GLY A 396 -10.31 7.65 -11.37
C GLY A 396 -11.63 6.88 -11.40
N LEU A 397 -12.59 7.36 -10.59
CA LEU A 397 -13.95 6.83 -10.47
C LEU A 397 -14.87 7.45 -11.51
N ASP A 398 -14.41 7.53 -12.75
CA ASP A 398 -15.17 8.16 -13.83
C ASP A 398 -16.50 7.44 -14.06
N ASN A 399 -17.57 8.21 -14.13
CA ASN A 399 -18.91 7.67 -14.38
C ASN A 399 -19.15 7.29 -15.85
N ASP A 400 -18.46 7.96 -16.78
CA ASP A 400 -18.51 7.70 -18.22
C ASP A 400 -17.09 7.54 -18.78
N ILE A 401 -16.52 6.38 -18.53
CA ILE A 401 -15.16 6.05 -18.96
C ILE A 401 -15.03 5.99 -20.48
N SER A 402 -16.13 5.70 -21.20
CA SER A 402 -16.14 5.69 -22.66
C SER A 402 -15.92 7.11 -23.23
N ARG A 403 -16.60 8.11 -22.67
CA ARG A 403 -16.39 9.51 -23.02
C ARG A 403 -14.94 9.93 -22.71
N THR A 404 -14.42 9.53 -21.57
CA THR A 404 -13.04 9.86 -21.18
C THR A 404 -12.04 9.21 -22.13
N TYR A 405 -12.27 7.96 -22.54
CA TYR A 405 -11.45 7.31 -23.56
C TYR A 405 -11.42 8.09 -24.89
N GLU A 406 -12.57 8.55 -25.40
CA GLU A 406 -12.62 9.32 -26.63
C GLU A 406 -11.82 10.64 -26.53
N LEU A 407 -11.89 11.32 -25.38
CA LEU A 407 -11.07 12.51 -25.14
C LEU A 407 -9.58 12.16 -25.05
N MET A 408 -9.21 11.07 -24.36
CA MET A 408 -7.82 10.62 -24.28
C MET A 408 -7.30 10.24 -25.69
N LYS A 409 -8.11 9.52 -26.47
CA LYS A 409 -7.77 9.13 -27.84
C LYS A 409 -7.56 10.34 -28.73
N TRP A 410 -8.40 11.36 -28.61
CA TRP A 410 -8.21 12.63 -29.30
C TRP A 410 -6.87 13.28 -28.89
N CYS A 411 -6.55 13.39 -27.60
CA CYS A 411 -5.26 13.92 -27.14
C CYS A 411 -4.07 13.13 -27.70
N LEU A 412 -4.15 11.80 -27.72
CA LEU A 412 -3.12 10.92 -28.28
C LEU A 412 -2.87 11.14 -29.78
N LYS A 413 -3.94 11.46 -30.55
CA LYS A 413 -3.85 11.83 -31.97
C LYS A 413 -3.23 13.22 -32.16
N GLU A 414 -3.62 14.21 -31.36
CA GLU A 414 -3.07 15.58 -31.44
C GLU A 414 -1.57 15.63 -31.20
N VAL A 415 -1.08 14.85 -30.24
CA VAL A 415 0.36 14.74 -29.91
C VAL A 415 1.12 13.81 -30.89
N GLY A 416 0.40 13.16 -31.80
CA GLY A 416 1.00 12.26 -32.82
C GLY A 416 1.56 10.96 -32.21
N ILE A 417 0.98 10.46 -31.13
CA ILE A 417 1.25 9.13 -30.57
C ILE A 417 0.40 8.09 -31.28
N LEU A 418 -0.87 8.39 -31.56
CA LEU A 418 -1.72 7.61 -32.43
C LEU A 418 -1.79 8.27 -33.81
N GLN A 419 -1.81 7.44 -34.88
CA GLN A 419 -2.06 7.96 -36.20
C GLN A 419 -3.50 8.45 -36.33
N GLY A 420 -3.70 9.64 -36.84
CA GLY A 420 -5.03 10.14 -37.22
C GLY A 420 -5.64 9.19 -38.25
N ASP A 421 -6.97 8.99 -38.19
CA ASP A 421 -7.67 8.33 -39.30
C ASP A 421 -7.33 9.10 -40.59
N ARG A 422 -6.54 8.49 -41.48
CA ARG A 422 -6.39 9.06 -42.82
C ARG A 422 -7.76 8.94 -43.46
N ASN A 423 -8.55 10.01 -43.34
CA ASN A 423 -9.75 10.12 -44.15
C ASN A 423 -9.33 10.04 -45.62
N ASN A 424 -9.67 8.92 -46.27
CA ASN A 424 -9.78 8.84 -47.73
C ASN A 424 -10.93 9.73 -48.20
#